data_f68c55e4ee97b03bf8850a3b33eaea55
#
_entry.id   f68c55e4ee97b03bf8850a3b33eaea55
#
_cell.length_a   1.000
_cell.length_b   1.000
_cell.length_c   1.000
_cell.angle_alpha   90.00
_cell.angle_beta   90.00
_cell.angle_gamma   90.00
#
_symmetry.space_group_name_H-M   'P 1'
#
loop_
_entity.id
_entity.type
_entity.pdbx_description
1 polymer ?
#
loop_
_entity_poly.entity_id
_entity_poly.type
_entity_poly.pdbx_seq_one_letter_code
_entity_poly.pdbx_strand_id
1 'polypeptide(L)'
;MSKTLIRGAKVLGGEPQDVLIDGATVERVGTGIEAGDATVIEAQGQILLPGLVDLHTHLREPGREDSETVLTGTRAAASGGYTAVFAMANTFPVADTAGVVEQVYRLGKESGYCDVQPIGAVTVGLEGKKLAELGAMHESAAGVTVFSDDGKCVDDAVMMRRALEYVKAFGGVIAQHAQEPRLTEGAQMNEGIVSAELGLGGWPAVAEESIIARDVLLAEHVGSRVHICHLSTAGSVEIVRWAKSRGIDVTAEVTPHHLLLTDELVRSYNPVYKVNPPLRTERDVMALREALADGTIDIVATDHAPHPHEDKDCEWAAAAMGMVGLETALSVVQQTMVETGLLDWAGVADRMSFRPAVIGGAKGHGRPVSAGEPANLTLVDPAYRGAVDPAGFASRSRNTPYEGRELPGRVTHTFLRGRATVVDGKLA
;
A
#
# COMPACT_ATOMS: atom_id res chain seq x y z
N MET A 1 25.80 -15.06 -11.68
CA MET A 1 25.52 -14.11 -10.58
C MET A 1 26.18 -14.66 -9.33
N SER A 2 26.69 -13.82 -8.43
CA SER A 2 27.29 -14.28 -7.18
C SER A 2 26.21 -14.82 -6.23
N LYS A 3 26.51 -15.88 -5.47
CA LYS A 3 25.63 -16.38 -4.43
C LYS A 3 25.63 -15.43 -3.24
N THR A 4 24.52 -15.41 -2.50
CA THR A 4 24.39 -14.66 -1.23
C THR A 4 23.88 -15.60 -0.16
N LEU A 5 24.54 -15.62 1.00
CA LEU A 5 24.10 -16.36 2.19
C LEU A 5 23.66 -15.38 3.27
N ILE A 6 22.37 -15.35 3.59
CA ILE A 6 21.83 -14.67 4.76
C ILE A 6 21.91 -15.64 5.92
N ARG A 7 22.75 -15.35 6.93
CA ARG A 7 23.07 -16.27 8.03
C ARG A 7 22.33 -15.90 9.30
N GLY A 8 21.62 -16.87 9.88
CA GLY A 8 21.03 -16.76 11.20
C GLY A 8 19.84 -15.79 11.31
N ALA A 9 19.16 -15.51 10.21
CA ALA A 9 17.94 -14.70 10.21
C ALA A 9 16.73 -15.46 10.77
N LYS A 10 15.83 -14.79 11.44
CA LYS A 10 14.55 -15.33 11.88
C LYS A 10 13.54 -15.25 10.74
N VAL A 11 13.38 -16.32 9.97
CA VAL A 11 12.39 -16.37 8.89
C VAL A 11 10.98 -16.25 9.48
N LEU A 12 10.23 -15.21 9.08
CA LEU A 12 8.89 -14.89 9.62
C LEU A 12 8.85 -14.78 11.15
N GLY A 13 9.96 -14.39 11.79
CA GLY A 13 10.06 -14.29 13.24
C GLY A 13 10.26 -15.63 13.99
N GLY A 14 10.40 -16.74 13.27
CA GLY A 14 10.63 -18.07 13.84
C GLY A 14 12.06 -18.28 14.34
N GLU A 15 12.48 -19.55 14.44
CA GLU A 15 13.85 -19.90 14.82
C GLU A 15 14.86 -19.43 13.77
N PRO A 16 16.10 -19.08 14.19
CA PRO A 16 17.15 -18.64 13.28
C PRO A 16 17.48 -19.69 12.21
N GLN A 17 17.55 -19.27 10.97
CA GLN A 17 17.89 -20.10 9.81
C GLN A 17 18.85 -19.36 8.88
N ASP A 18 19.56 -20.14 8.08
CA ASP A 18 20.37 -19.64 6.98
C ASP A 18 19.57 -19.72 5.68
N VAL A 19 19.68 -18.73 4.83
CA VAL A 19 19.02 -18.69 3.52
C VAL A 19 20.07 -18.44 2.44
N LEU A 20 20.29 -19.42 1.57
CA LEU A 20 21.20 -19.31 0.44
C LEU A 20 20.42 -18.91 -0.82
N ILE A 21 20.84 -17.81 -1.42
CA ILE A 21 20.32 -17.30 -2.69
C ILE A 21 21.31 -17.64 -3.80
N ASP A 22 20.82 -18.22 -4.91
CA ASP A 22 21.59 -18.41 -6.14
C ASP A 22 20.83 -17.78 -7.33
N GLY A 23 21.46 -16.80 -7.93
CA GLY A 23 20.80 -16.02 -8.99
C GLY A 23 19.51 -15.37 -8.52
N ALA A 24 18.39 -15.70 -9.16
CA ALA A 24 17.09 -15.09 -8.87
C ALA A 24 16.23 -15.87 -7.85
N THR A 25 16.73 -16.98 -7.32
CA THR A 25 15.93 -17.92 -6.50
C THR A 25 16.59 -18.23 -5.17
N VAL A 26 15.80 -18.60 -4.19
CA VAL A 26 16.25 -19.23 -2.96
C VAL A 26 16.70 -20.64 -3.28
N GLU A 27 17.98 -20.98 -3.07
CA GLU A 27 18.53 -22.31 -3.30
C GLU A 27 18.25 -23.25 -2.13
N ARG A 28 18.51 -22.78 -0.91
CA ARG A 28 18.34 -23.59 0.33
C ARG A 28 17.92 -22.71 1.51
N VAL A 29 17.17 -23.32 2.41
CA VAL A 29 16.82 -22.77 3.72
C VAL A 29 17.13 -23.87 4.77
N GLY A 30 17.79 -23.54 5.87
CA GLY A 30 18.14 -24.49 6.92
C GLY A 30 19.15 -23.90 7.90
N THR A 31 19.83 -24.75 8.64
CA THR A 31 20.88 -24.35 9.61
C THR A 31 22.24 -24.88 9.19
N GLY A 32 23.30 -24.09 9.45
CA GLY A 32 24.67 -24.51 9.19
C GLY A 32 25.01 -24.65 7.70
N ILE A 33 24.42 -23.80 6.85
CA ILE A 33 24.74 -23.80 5.42
C ILE A 33 26.14 -23.22 5.22
N GLU A 34 27.02 -24.01 4.57
CA GLU A 34 28.35 -23.56 4.21
C GLU A 34 28.28 -22.47 3.16
N ALA A 35 29.01 -21.38 3.39
CA ALA A 35 28.99 -20.21 2.51
C ALA A 35 29.63 -20.51 1.14
N GLY A 36 30.65 -21.35 1.08
CA GLY A 36 31.42 -21.54 -0.14
C GLY A 36 31.99 -20.22 -0.64
N ASP A 37 31.63 -19.85 -1.86
CA ASP A 37 31.98 -18.58 -2.52
C ASP A 37 30.91 -17.50 -2.41
N ALA A 38 29.84 -17.73 -1.61
CA ALA A 38 28.77 -16.77 -1.42
C ALA A 38 29.20 -15.56 -0.59
N THR A 39 28.67 -14.39 -0.92
CA THR A 39 28.72 -13.22 -0.04
C THR A 39 27.86 -13.48 1.18
N VAL A 40 28.42 -13.33 2.38
CA VAL A 40 27.72 -13.60 3.64
C VAL A 40 27.17 -12.31 4.22
N ILE A 41 25.89 -12.34 4.59
CA ILE A 41 25.20 -11.29 5.34
C ILE A 41 24.87 -11.87 6.71
N GLU A 42 25.51 -11.35 7.77
CA GLU A 42 25.24 -11.75 9.14
C GLU A 42 23.92 -11.12 9.62
N ALA A 43 22.92 -11.94 9.91
CA ALA A 43 21.55 -11.47 10.16
C ALA A 43 21.00 -11.92 11.52
N GLN A 44 21.88 -12.19 12.50
CA GLN A 44 21.47 -12.58 13.85
C GLN A 44 20.56 -11.52 14.48
N GLY A 45 19.38 -11.97 14.94
CA GLY A 45 18.36 -11.11 15.54
C GLY A 45 17.47 -10.38 14.55
N GLN A 46 17.81 -10.38 13.26
CA GLN A 46 17.00 -9.77 12.22
C GLN A 46 15.89 -10.73 11.74
N ILE A 47 14.81 -10.13 11.24
CA ILE A 47 13.66 -10.82 10.68
C ILE A 47 13.79 -10.87 9.17
N LEU A 48 13.68 -12.05 8.57
CA LEU A 48 13.61 -12.21 7.13
C LEU A 48 12.16 -12.45 6.70
N LEU A 49 11.65 -11.55 5.87
CA LEU A 49 10.31 -11.59 5.29
C LEU A 49 10.40 -11.83 3.77
N PRO A 50 9.36 -12.39 3.13
CA PRO A 50 9.18 -12.21 1.71
C PRO A 50 9.06 -10.70 1.41
N GLY A 51 9.55 -10.26 0.27
CA GLY A 51 9.50 -8.85 -0.13
C GLY A 51 8.08 -8.31 -0.07
N LEU A 52 7.93 -7.12 0.47
CA LEU A 52 6.61 -6.51 0.67
C LEU A 52 5.98 -6.14 -0.67
N VAL A 53 4.65 -6.10 -0.69
CA VAL A 53 3.82 -5.74 -1.85
C VAL A 53 2.82 -4.68 -1.43
N ASP A 54 2.74 -3.59 -2.18
CA ASP A 54 1.82 -2.49 -1.90
C ASP A 54 0.81 -2.34 -3.04
N LEU A 55 -0.48 -2.45 -2.74
CA LEU A 55 -1.54 -2.30 -3.73
C LEU A 55 -1.98 -0.84 -3.96
N HIS A 56 -1.44 0.14 -3.22
CA HIS A 56 -1.92 1.50 -3.28
C HIS A 56 -0.78 2.52 -3.17
N THR A 57 -0.29 2.98 -4.32
CA THR A 57 0.74 4.02 -4.38
C THR A 57 0.47 5.01 -5.50
N HIS A 58 0.86 6.27 -5.30
CA HIS A 58 0.81 7.32 -6.32
C HIS A 58 2.21 7.67 -6.78
N LEU A 59 2.67 7.07 -7.88
CA LEU A 59 4.02 7.33 -8.43
C LEU A 59 4.07 8.60 -9.29
N ARG A 60 2.93 9.26 -9.51
CA ARG A 60 2.77 10.58 -10.11
C ARG A 60 3.23 10.73 -11.57
N GLU A 61 4.10 9.88 -12.06
CA GLU A 61 4.59 9.88 -13.44
C GLU A 61 3.76 8.89 -14.30
N PRO A 62 3.26 9.36 -15.47
CA PRO A 62 3.51 10.66 -16.10
C PRO A 62 2.66 11.81 -15.52
N GLY A 63 3.18 13.03 -15.60
CA GLY A 63 2.44 14.30 -15.51
C GLY A 63 2.57 15.10 -14.21
N ARG A 64 3.13 14.52 -13.14
CA ARG A 64 3.39 15.18 -11.85
C ARG A 64 4.78 14.79 -11.33
N GLU A 65 5.79 14.80 -12.22
CA GLU A 65 7.17 14.44 -11.90
C GLU A 65 7.84 15.40 -10.90
N ASP A 66 7.24 16.57 -10.69
CA ASP A 66 7.58 17.50 -9.61
C ASP A 66 7.37 16.86 -8.23
N SER A 67 6.30 16.08 -8.06
CA SER A 67 5.95 15.39 -6.82
C SER A 67 6.70 14.08 -6.63
N GLU A 68 6.74 13.24 -7.65
CA GLU A 68 7.38 11.92 -7.63
C GLU A 68 7.62 11.45 -9.07
N THR A 69 8.65 10.58 -9.26
CA THR A 69 8.85 9.81 -10.49
C THR A 69 8.76 8.32 -10.18
N VAL A 70 8.52 7.51 -11.20
CA VAL A 70 8.57 6.05 -11.02
C VAL A 70 9.92 5.59 -10.45
N LEU A 71 11.02 6.24 -10.85
CA LEU A 71 12.35 5.94 -10.32
C LEU A 71 12.45 6.27 -8.82
N THR A 72 12.04 7.47 -8.39
CA THR A 72 12.18 7.87 -6.98
C THR A 72 11.21 7.13 -6.09
N GLY A 73 9.97 6.89 -6.53
CA GLY A 73 9.00 6.07 -5.82
C GLY A 73 9.42 4.60 -5.67
N THR A 74 10.03 4.00 -6.70
CA THR A 74 10.55 2.63 -6.59
C THR A 74 11.78 2.53 -5.69
N ARG A 75 12.61 3.58 -5.60
CA ARG A 75 13.69 3.69 -4.60
C ARG A 75 13.13 3.77 -3.18
N ALA A 76 12.10 4.60 -2.97
CA ALA A 76 11.40 4.68 -1.69
C ALA A 76 10.77 3.33 -1.31
N ALA A 77 10.13 2.65 -2.27
CA ALA A 77 9.58 1.32 -2.09
C ALA A 77 10.66 0.31 -1.65
N ALA A 78 11.79 0.25 -2.36
CA ALA A 78 12.89 -0.63 -2.00
C ALA A 78 13.44 -0.33 -0.60
N SER A 79 13.61 0.96 -0.25
CA SER A 79 14.04 1.39 1.08
C SER A 79 13.07 0.96 2.18
N GLY A 80 11.76 0.91 1.88
CA GLY A 80 10.71 0.41 2.76
C GLY A 80 10.54 -1.12 2.76
N GLY A 81 11.35 -1.86 1.97
CA GLY A 81 11.28 -3.32 1.91
C GLY A 81 10.31 -3.88 0.86
N TYR A 82 9.75 -3.03 0.03
CA TYR A 82 8.83 -3.46 -1.03
C TYR A 82 9.58 -3.96 -2.27
N THR A 83 9.08 -5.05 -2.84
CA THR A 83 9.58 -5.62 -4.09
C THR A 83 8.59 -5.50 -5.24
N ALA A 84 7.32 -5.18 -4.93
CA ALA A 84 6.30 -4.81 -5.89
C ALA A 84 5.40 -3.71 -5.34
N VAL A 85 5.01 -2.77 -6.21
CA VAL A 85 4.02 -1.73 -5.90
C VAL A 85 3.04 -1.58 -7.04
N PHE A 86 1.82 -1.18 -6.71
CA PHE A 86 0.76 -0.89 -7.67
C PHE A 86 0.57 0.63 -7.77
N ALA A 87 0.70 1.16 -8.97
CA ALA A 87 0.64 2.60 -9.25
C ALA A 87 -0.77 3.01 -9.68
N MET A 88 -1.41 3.87 -8.90
CA MET A 88 -2.77 4.37 -9.15
C MET A 88 -2.90 5.13 -10.47
N ALA A 89 -4.13 5.11 -11.01
CA ALA A 89 -4.45 5.59 -12.36
C ALA A 89 -4.49 7.11 -12.51
N ASN A 90 -4.42 7.86 -11.42
CA ASN A 90 -4.57 9.34 -11.40
C ASN A 90 -3.29 10.08 -11.83
N THR A 91 -2.70 9.64 -12.92
CA THR A 91 -1.61 10.28 -13.65
C THR A 91 -2.15 11.32 -14.66
N PHE A 92 -1.27 12.02 -15.35
CA PHE A 92 -1.64 12.93 -16.44
C PHE A 92 -0.77 12.69 -17.68
N PRO A 93 -1.33 12.12 -18.77
CA PRO A 93 -2.74 11.70 -18.89
C PRO A 93 -3.10 10.57 -17.92
N VAL A 94 -4.41 10.46 -17.62
CA VAL A 94 -4.96 9.37 -16.79
C VAL A 94 -4.63 8.02 -17.40
N ALA A 95 -4.35 7.01 -16.56
CA ALA A 95 -4.05 5.64 -17.00
C ALA A 95 -5.36 4.89 -17.37
N ASP A 96 -6.10 5.39 -18.36
CA ASP A 96 -7.38 4.87 -18.83
C ASP A 96 -7.28 4.14 -20.19
N THR A 97 -6.07 4.00 -20.73
CA THR A 97 -5.78 3.32 -21.99
C THR A 97 -4.55 2.43 -21.88
N ALA A 98 -4.45 1.44 -22.78
CA ALA A 98 -3.29 0.53 -22.85
C ALA A 98 -1.95 1.26 -22.95
N GLY A 99 -1.87 2.36 -23.74
CA GLY A 99 -0.62 3.09 -23.94
C GLY A 99 -0.08 3.74 -22.67
N VAL A 100 -0.94 4.29 -21.80
CA VAL A 100 -0.48 4.92 -20.56
C VAL A 100 -0.07 3.86 -19.53
N VAL A 101 -0.84 2.78 -19.37
CA VAL A 101 -0.46 1.70 -18.45
C VAL A 101 0.83 1.02 -18.86
N GLU A 102 1.07 0.82 -20.18
CA GLU A 102 2.34 0.28 -20.70
C GLU A 102 3.52 1.24 -20.45
N GLN A 103 3.30 2.54 -20.53
CA GLN A 103 4.34 3.53 -20.20
C GLN A 103 4.78 3.38 -18.73
N VAL A 104 3.83 3.36 -17.78
CA VAL A 104 4.13 3.20 -16.34
C VAL A 104 4.83 1.86 -16.07
N TYR A 105 4.34 0.78 -16.70
CA TYR A 105 4.96 -0.55 -16.58
C TYR A 105 6.41 -0.55 -17.06
N ARG A 106 6.69 0.05 -18.23
CA ARG A 106 8.05 0.15 -18.80
C ARG A 106 8.96 0.96 -17.89
N LEU A 107 8.52 2.11 -17.38
CA LEU A 107 9.30 2.93 -16.45
C LEU A 107 9.65 2.14 -15.17
N GLY A 108 8.71 1.34 -14.66
CA GLY A 108 8.95 0.44 -13.53
C GLY A 108 10.03 -0.60 -13.83
N LYS A 109 10.02 -1.22 -15.02
CA LYS A 109 11.05 -2.16 -15.45
C LYS A 109 12.43 -1.51 -15.59
N GLU A 110 12.48 -0.29 -16.12
CA GLU A 110 13.71 0.47 -16.30
C GLU A 110 14.32 0.92 -14.96
N SER A 111 13.49 1.21 -13.95
CA SER A 111 13.97 1.63 -12.63
C SER A 111 14.79 0.55 -11.93
N GLY A 112 14.34 -0.70 -12.00
CA GLY A 112 15.03 -1.87 -11.49
C GLY A 112 15.08 -2.01 -9.96
N TYR A 113 14.49 -1.12 -9.18
CA TYR A 113 14.50 -1.18 -7.70
C TYR A 113 13.34 -1.99 -7.13
N CYS A 114 12.16 -1.88 -7.75
CA CYS A 114 10.94 -2.54 -7.36
C CYS A 114 10.12 -2.81 -8.64
N ASP A 115 9.35 -3.89 -8.68
CA ASP A 115 8.43 -4.09 -9.81
C ASP A 115 7.23 -3.16 -9.65
N VAL A 116 6.79 -2.55 -10.76
CA VAL A 116 5.64 -1.67 -10.79
C VAL A 116 4.55 -2.30 -11.64
N GLN A 117 3.37 -2.48 -11.06
CA GLN A 117 2.14 -2.84 -11.74
C GLN A 117 1.25 -1.60 -11.85
N PRO A 118 0.90 -1.15 -13.04
CA PRO A 118 -0.06 -0.06 -13.16
C PRO A 118 -1.46 -0.54 -12.81
N ILE A 119 -2.21 0.32 -12.11
CA ILE A 119 -3.66 0.22 -11.96
C ILE A 119 -4.29 0.98 -13.12
N GLY A 120 -5.29 0.38 -13.78
CA GLY A 120 -6.05 1.05 -14.82
C GLY A 120 -7.21 1.86 -14.24
N ALA A 121 -7.57 2.98 -14.85
CA ALA A 121 -8.78 3.70 -14.49
C ALA A 121 -10.03 2.86 -14.80
N VAL A 122 -11.04 2.95 -13.94
CA VAL A 122 -12.36 2.36 -14.19
C VAL A 122 -13.08 3.15 -15.26
N THR A 123 -13.03 4.48 -15.18
CA THR A 123 -13.73 5.39 -16.10
C THR A 123 -12.76 6.31 -16.83
N VAL A 124 -13.15 6.70 -18.04
CA VAL A 124 -12.38 7.65 -18.86
C VAL A 124 -12.18 8.96 -18.10
N GLY A 125 -10.91 9.36 -17.95
CA GLY A 125 -10.55 10.61 -17.27
C GLY A 125 -10.91 10.63 -15.78
N LEU A 126 -11.26 9.50 -15.16
CA LEU A 126 -11.78 9.41 -13.78
C LEU A 126 -13.06 10.26 -13.58
N GLU A 127 -13.92 10.33 -14.60
CA GLU A 127 -15.11 11.18 -14.58
C GLU A 127 -16.38 10.48 -14.09
N GLY A 128 -16.35 9.14 -13.88
CA GLY A 128 -17.51 8.36 -13.46
C GLY A 128 -18.61 8.21 -14.54
N LYS A 129 -18.36 8.67 -15.79
CA LYS A 129 -19.40 8.78 -16.83
C LYS A 129 -19.37 7.68 -17.90
N LYS A 130 -18.19 7.17 -18.21
CA LYS A 130 -17.96 6.18 -19.26
C LYS A 130 -16.85 5.23 -18.84
N LEU A 131 -17.05 3.92 -19.00
CA LEU A 131 -15.99 2.94 -18.75
C LEU A 131 -14.78 3.20 -19.63
N ALA A 132 -13.59 3.06 -19.04
CA ALA A 132 -12.32 3.03 -19.73
C ALA A 132 -12.15 1.71 -20.52
N GLU A 133 -11.02 1.57 -21.20
CA GLU A 133 -10.72 0.38 -22.02
C GLU A 133 -10.16 -0.78 -21.17
N LEU A 134 -10.95 -1.27 -20.17
CA LEU A 134 -10.50 -2.21 -19.16
C LEU A 134 -9.89 -3.49 -19.78
N GLY A 135 -10.57 -4.07 -20.79
CA GLY A 135 -10.09 -5.27 -21.48
C GLY A 135 -8.77 -5.02 -22.24
N ALA A 136 -8.65 -3.88 -22.93
CA ALA A 136 -7.42 -3.54 -23.66
C ALA A 136 -6.24 -3.32 -22.70
N MET A 137 -6.46 -2.70 -21.54
CA MET A 137 -5.44 -2.56 -20.49
C MET A 137 -5.05 -3.91 -19.90
N HIS A 138 -6.01 -4.82 -19.71
CA HIS A 138 -5.73 -6.17 -19.24
C HIS A 138 -4.91 -7.00 -20.25
N GLU A 139 -5.24 -6.90 -21.54
CA GLU A 139 -4.56 -7.63 -22.62
C GLU A 139 -3.22 -6.99 -23.04
N SER A 140 -2.92 -5.78 -22.55
CA SER A 140 -1.67 -5.08 -22.85
C SER A 140 -0.45 -5.77 -22.22
N ALA A 141 0.75 -5.33 -22.58
CA ALA A 141 1.98 -5.81 -21.99
C ALA A 141 2.05 -5.56 -20.46
N ALA A 142 1.31 -4.59 -19.95
CA ALA A 142 1.20 -4.30 -18.53
C ALA A 142 0.36 -5.36 -17.77
N GLY A 143 -0.57 -6.03 -18.44
CA GLY A 143 -1.39 -7.10 -17.85
C GLY A 143 -2.21 -6.63 -16.65
N VAL A 144 -2.89 -5.50 -16.78
CA VAL A 144 -3.62 -4.86 -15.65
C VAL A 144 -4.66 -5.79 -15.07
N THR A 145 -4.64 -5.93 -13.74
CA THR A 145 -5.57 -6.79 -12.98
C THR A 145 -6.43 -6.00 -11.99
N VAL A 146 -5.96 -4.84 -11.55
CA VAL A 146 -6.64 -3.94 -10.61
C VAL A 146 -7.05 -2.66 -11.34
N PHE A 147 -8.28 -2.22 -11.11
CA PHE A 147 -8.83 -1.00 -11.71
C PHE A 147 -9.41 -0.10 -10.62
N SER A 148 -9.09 1.21 -10.68
CA SER A 148 -9.52 2.18 -9.69
C SER A 148 -9.65 3.57 -10.29
N ASP A 149 -10.64 4.32 -9.84
CA ASP A 149 -10.72 5.76 -10.06
C ASP A 149 -10.15 6.55 -8.86
N ASP A 150 -9.25 5.93 -8.10
CA ASP A 150 -8.74 6.48 -6.84
C ASP A 150 -8.34 7.97 -6.91
N GLY A 151 -8.61 8.65 -5.78
CA GLY A 151 -8.70 10.10 -5.67
C GLY A 151 -10.10 10.61 -6.02
N LYS A 152 -10.93 9.75 -6.62
CA LYS A 152 -12.37 9.95 -6.87
C LYS A 152 -13.13 8.65 -6.63
N CYS A 153 -14.44 8.76 -6.49
CA CYS A 153 -15.32 7.61 -6.29
C CYS A 153 -16.05 7.28 -7.58
N VAL A 154 -16.19 5.99 -7.90
CA VAL A 154 -17.21 5.55 -8.86
C VAL A 154 -18.57 5.58 -8.12
N ASP A 155 -19.19 6.74 -8.06
CA ASP A 155 -20.39 7.02 -7.25
C ASP A 155 -21.70 6.59 -7.92
N ASP A 156 -21.72 6.47 -9.24
CA ASP A 156 -22.89 5.96 -9.97
C ASP A 156 -23.01 4.44 -9.85
N ALA A 157 -24.14 3.97 -9.28
CA ALA A 157 -24.39 2.55 -9.06
C ALA A 157 -24.48 1.72 -10.36
N VAL A 158 -24.93 2.31 -11.46
CA VAL A 158 -25.00 1.64 -12.76
C VAL A 158 -23.60 1.49 -13.34
N MET A 159 -22.77 2.54 -13.22
CA MET A 159 -21.38 2.50 -13.67
C MET A 159 -20.58 1.46 -12.89
N MET A 160 -20.68 1.45 -11.54
CA MET A 160 -20.02 0.45 -10.71
C MET A 160 -20.46 -0.96 -11.06
N ARG A 161 -21.77 -1.21 -11.22
CA ARG A 161 -22.28 -2.51 -11.64
C ARG A 161 -21.66 -2.95 -12.97
N ARG A 162 -21.62 -2.06 -13.99
CA ARG A 162 -21.04 -2.35 -15.30
C ARG A 162 -19.54 -2.64 -15.21
N ALA A 163 -18.81 -1.90 -14.38
CA ALA A 163 -17.39 -2.15 -14.14
C ALA A 163 -17.17 -3.56 -13.54
N LEU A 164 -17.95 -3.93 -12.51
CA LEU A 164 -17.89 -5.26 -11.89
C LEU A 164 -18.23 -6.39 -12.88
N GLU A 165 -19.27 -6.21 -13.69
CA GLU A 165 -19.65 -7.15 -14.76
C GLU A 165 -18.50 -7.34 -15.76
N TYR A 166 -17.82 -6.25 -16.14
CA TYR A 166 -16.77 -6.29 -17.14
C TYR A 166 -15.50 -6.98 -16.62
N VAL A 167 -14.99 -6.55 -15.45
CA VAL A 167 -13.75 -7.14 -14.92
C VAL A 167 -13.88 -8.60 -14.53
N LYS A 168 -15.10 -9.06 -14.20
CA LYS A 168 -15.38 -10.47 -13.92
C LYS A 168 -14.99 -11.38 -15.08
N ALA A 169 -15.11 -10.91 -16.33
CA ALA A 169 -14.81 -11.72 -17.52
C ALA A 169 -13.36 -12.22 -17.59
N PHE A 170 -12.42 -11.50 -16.97
CA PHE A 170 -11.00 -11.84 -16.94
C PHE A 170 -10.42 -11.95 -15.51
N GLY A 171 -11.28 -12.00 -14.48
CA GLY A 171 -10.85 -12.16 -13.09
C GLY A 171 -10.18 -10.92 -12.49
N GLY A 172 -10.40 -9.74 -13.06
CA GLY A 172 -9.94 -8.47 -12.51
C GLY A 172 -10.66 -8.10 -11.22
N VAL A 173 -10.21 -7.03 -10.58
CA VAL A 173 -10.81 -6.47 -9.36
C VAL A 173 -10.99 -4.97 -9.48
N ILE A 174 -12.15 -4.46 -9.04
CA ILE A 174 -12.35 -3.02 -8.84
C ILE A 174 -11.90 -2.68 -7.44
N ALA A 175 -10.95 -1.73 -7.34
CA ALA A 175 -10.49 -1.14 -6.08
C ALA A 175 -11.17 0.22 -5.90
N GLN A 176 -12.05 0.32 -4.92
CA GLN A 176 -12.91 1.49 -4.74
C GLN A 176 -12.39 2.43 -3.68
N HIS A 177 -12.13 3.68 -4.06
CA HIS A 177 -12.06 4.82 -3.16
C HIS A 177 -13.48 5.18 -2.72
N ALA A 178 -13.88 4.72 -1.53
CA ALA A 178 -15.25 4.81 -1.06
C ALA A 178 -15.55 6.20 -0.49
N GLN A 179 -16.17 7.06 -1.29
CA GLN A 179 -16.52 8.42 -0.89
C GLN A 179 -17.79 8.86 -1.59
N GLU A 180 -18.86 9.14 -0.82
CA GLU A 180 -20.04 9.81 -1.38
C GLU A 180 -19.71 11.29 -1.58
N PRO A 181 -19.58 11.76 -2.83
CA PRO A 181 -19.00 13.09 -3.10
C PRO A 181 -19.88 14.23 -2.60
N ARG A 182 -21.20 14.05 -2.55
CA ARG A 182 -22.12 15.09 -2.08
C ARG A 182 -22.11 15.24 -0.56
N LEU A 183 -21.80 14.18 0.19
CA LEU A 183 -21.63 14.24 1.63
C LEU A 183 -20.28 14.83 2.05
N THR A 184 -19.33 14.90 1.14
CA THR A 184 -17.97 15.37 1.41
C THR A 184 -17.66 16.72 0.75
N GLU A 185 -18.66 17.37 0.14
CA GLU A 185 -18.47 18.67 -0.48
C GLU A 185 -18.04 19.71 0.55
N GLY A 186 -16.87 20.34 0.32
CA GLY A 186 -16.28 21.32 1.24
C GLY A 186 -15.71 20.75 2.54
N ALA A 187 -15.69 19.41 2.71
CA ALA A 187 -15.14 18.77 3.90
C ALA A 187 -13.60 18.91 3.93
N GLN A 188 -13.06 19.09 5.13
CA GLN A 188 -11.65 19.39 5.36
C GLN A 188 -10.96 18.40 6.31
N MET A 189 -11.72 17.72 7.16
CA MET A 189 -11.26 16.77 8.16
C MET A 189 -12.41 15.89 8.65
N ASN A 190 -12.16 14.92 9.53
CA ASN A 190 -13.20 14.11 10.14
C ASN A 190 -14.31 14.96 10.80
N GLU A 191 -15.58 14.60 10.54
CA GLU A 191 -16.72 15.22 11.23
C GLU A 191 -16.78 14.78 12.70
N GLY A 192 -16.75 15.73 13.61
CA GLY A 192 -16.80 15.43 15.04
C GLY A 192 -16.53 16.64 15.92
N ILE A 193 -16.13 16.39 17.15
CA ILE A 193 -15.86 17.44 18.13
C ILE A 193 -14.74 18.36 17.65
N VAL A 194 -13.65 17.78 17.13
CA VAL A 194 -12.47 18.54 16.68
C VAL A 194 -12.84 19.48 15.54
N SER A 195 -13.54 18.99 14.49
CA SER A 195 -13.96 19.85 13.37
C SER A 195 -14.88 20.98 13.80
N ALA A 196 -15.81 20.70 14.72
CA ALA A 196 -16.70 21.72 15.27
C ALA A 196 -15.94 22.80 16.06
N GLU A 197 -14.98 22.42 16.88
CA GLU A 197 -14.16 23.36 17.67
C GLU A 197 -13.23 24.20 16.76
N LEU A 198 -12.71 23.60 15.69
CA LEU A 198 -11.81 24.29 14.75
C LEU A 198 -12.57 25.10 13.68
N GLY A 199 -13.89 24.93 13.57
CA GLY A 199 -14.70 25.56 12.51
C GLY A 199 -14.39 25.04 11.11
N LEU A 200 -13.90 23.79 10.98
CA LEU A 200 -13.59 23.16 9.71
C LEU A 200 -14.76 22.28 9.22
N GLY A 201 -14.99 22.27 7.91
CA GLY A 201 -15.99 21.39 7.29
C GLY A 201 -15.73 19.92 7.62
N GLY A 202 -16.73 19.26 8.22
CA GLY A 202 -16.64 17.86 8.63
C GLY A 202 -16.86 16.89 7.49
N TRP A 203 -16.11 15.80 7.50
CA TRP A 203 -16.22 14.66 6.58
C TRP A 203 -16.87 13.49 7.33
N PRO A 204 -18.18 13.24 7.13
CA PRO A 204 -18.89 12.26 7.90
C PRO A 204 -18.45 10.81 7.56
N ALA A 205 -18.40 9.95 8.56
CA ALA A 205 -18.06 8.53 8.40
C ALA A 205 -19.01 7.84 7.39
N VAL A 206 -20.30 8.18 7.42
CA VAL A 206 -21.32 7.61 6.53
C VAL A 206 -21.04 7.87 5.03
N ALA A 207 -20.22 8.85 4.69
CA ALA A 207 -19.81 9.08 3.29
C ALA A 207 -18.98 7.92 2.73
N GLU A 208 -18.16 7.27 3.56
CA GLU A 208 -17.42 6.06 3.24
C GLU A 208 -18.32 4.82 3.34
N GLU A 209 -19.01 4.68 4.45
CA GLU A 209 -19.84 3.53 4.81
C GLU A 209 -20.96 3.27 3.79
N SER A 210 -21.63 4.32 3.31
CA SER A 210 -22.74 4.18 2.34
C SER A 210 -22.27 3.66 0.98
N ILE A 211 -21.10 4.07 0.51
CA ILE A 211 -20.50 3.59 -0.73
C ILE A 211 -20.07 2.12 -0.57
N ILE A 212 -19.42 1.77 0.52
CA ILE A 212 -19.02 0.39 0.79
C ILE A 212 -20.25 -0.54 0.84
N ALA A 213 -21.31 -0.14 1.56
CA ALA A 213 -22.54 -0.91 1.64
C ALA A 213 -23.17 -1.15 0.26
N ARG A 214 -23.21 -0.12 -0.60
CA ARG A 214 -23.67 -0.24 -1.97
C ARG A 214 -22.82 -1.22 -2.77
N ASP A 215 -21.49 -1.08 -2.70
CA ASP A 215 -20.57 -1.82 -3.55
C ASP A 215 -20.48 -3.30 -3.21
N VAL A 216 -20.52 -3.65 -1.93
CA VAL A 216 -20.57 -5.07 -1.54
C VAL A 216 -21.87 -5.76 -1.99
N LEU A 217 -23.00 -5.05 -1.98
CA LEU A 217 -24.28 -5.58 -2.50
C LEU A 217 -24.24 -5.73 -4.03
N LEU A 218 -23.61 -4.81 -4.74
CA LEU A 218 -23.42 -4.92 -6.20
C LEU A 218 -22.48 -6.07 -6.54
N ALA A 219 -21.38 -6.22 -5.80
CA ALA A 219 -20.43 -7.32 -5.96
C ALA A 219 -21.11 -8.69 -5.74
N GLU A 220 -21.93 -8.82 -4.68
CA GLU A 220 -22.75 -10.01 -4.42
C GLU A 220 -23.68 -10.31 -5.61
N HIS A 221 -24.43 -9.30 -6.07
CA HIS A 221 -25.39 -9.46 -7.16
C HIS A 221 -24.73 -9.89 -8.47
N VAL A 222 -23.58 -9.32 -8.79
CA VAL A 222 -22.80 -9.66 -10.01
C VAL A 222 -22.02 -10.95 -9.85
N GLY A 223 -21.65 -11.32 -8.63
CA GLY A 223 -20.70 -12.39 -8.31
C GLY A 223 -19.29 -12.02 -8.79
N SER A 224 -18.87 -10.80 -8.54
CA SER A 224 -17.55 -10.25 -8.88
C SER A 224 -16.78 -9.88 -7.63
N ARG A 225 -15.46 -9.69 -7.77
CA ARG A 225 -14.57 -9.24 -6.71
C ARG A 225 -14.63 -7.73 -6.58
N VAL A 226 -14.61 -7.24 -5.32
CA VAL A 226 -14.39 -5.83 -5.02
C VAL A 226 -13.32 -5.69 -3.93
N HIS A 227 -12.45 -4.72 -4.07
CA HIS A 227 -11.47 -4.34 -3.06
C HIS A 227 -11.79 -2.93 -2.56
N ILE A 228 -11.84 -2.74 -1.25
CA ILE A 228 -12.12 -1.44 -0.64
C ILE A 228 -10.81 -0.82 -0.22
N CYS A 229 -10.48 0.31 -0.86
CA CYS A 229 -9.28 1.08 -0.54
C CYS A 229 -9.38 1.72 0.85
N HIS A 230 -8.25 1.86 1.53
CA HIS A 230 -8.00 2.69 2.74
C HIS A 230 -9.20 2.85 3.68
N LEU A 231 -9.76 1.74 4.22
CA LEU A 231 -10.80 1.83 5.26
C LEU A 231 -10.37 2.77 6.38
N SER A 232 -11.28 3.66 6.79
CA SER A 232 -10.96 4.64 7.82
C SER A 232 -11.92 4.63 9.01
N THR A 233 -13.09 3.98 8.95
CA THR A 233 -14.11 4.05 10.00
C THR A 233 -14.47 2.70 10.60
N ALA A 234 -14.87 2.70 11.87
CA ALA A 234 -15.38 1.51 12.56
C ALA A 234 -16.64 0.94 11.87
N GLY A 235 -17.53 1.81 11.35
CA GLY A 235 -18.72 1.38 10.64
C GLY A 235 -18.40 0.68 9.32
N SER A 236 -17.37 1.13 8.59
CA SER A 236 -16.86 0.45 7.40
C SER A 236 -16.36 -0.95 7.71
N VAL A 237 -15.65 -1.12 8.82
CA VAL A 237 -15.20 -2.45 9.31
C VAL A 237 -16.40 -3.37 9.54
N GLU A 238 -17.47 -2.89 10.19
CA GLU A 238 -18.67 -3.70 10.45
C GLU A 238 -19.35 -4.15 9.14
N ILE A 239 -19.41 -3.27 8.14
CA ILE A 239 -19.99 -3.58 6.82
C ILE A 239 -19.16 -4.64 6.11
N VAL A 240 -17.83 -4.51 6.09
CA VAL A 240 -16.93 -5.50 5.46
C VAL A 240 -17.01 -6.84 6.19
N ARG A 241 -17.03 -6.84 7.52
CA ARG A 241 -17.20 -8.06 8.33
C ARG A 241 -18.52 -8.76 8.02
N TRP A 242 -19.61 -8.01 7.95
CA TRP A 242 -20.92 -8.53 7.54
C TRP A 242 -20.87 -9.12 6.13
N ALA A 243 -20.28 -8.42 5.17
CA ALA A 243 -20.18 -8.89 3.78
C ALA A 243 -19.39 -10.20 3.69
N LYS A 244 -18.24 -10.30 4.36
CA LYS A 244 -17.45 -11.54 4.44
C LYS A 244 -18.21 -12.69 5.08
N SER A 245 -19.01 -12.43 6.13
CA SER A 245 -19.83 -13.45 6.79
C SER A 245 -20.92 -14.05 5.87
N ARG A 246 -21.31 -13.32 4.84
CA ARG A 246 -22.23 -13.78 3.78
C ARG A 246 -21.51 -14.49 2.63
N GLY A 247 -20.19 -14.56 2.63
CA GLY A 247 -19.40 -15.14 1.55
C GLY A 247 -19.27 -14.24 0.32
N ILE A 248 -19.49 -12.93 0.47
CA ILE A 248 -19.24 -11.95 -0.60
C ILE A 248 -17.74 -11.84 -0.82
N ASP A 249 -17.29 -11.86 -2.08
CA ASP A 249 -15.87 -11.73 -2.44
C ASP A 249 -15.42 -10.27 -2.33
N VAL A 250 -15.22 -9.83 -1.09
CA VAL A 250 -14.73 -8.51 -0.73
C VAL A 250 -13.41 -8.61 0.01
N THR A 251 -12.47 -7.77 -0.38
CA THR A 251 -11.21 -7.54 0.33
C THR A 251 -11.09 -6.06 0.68
N ALA A 252 -10.27 -5.75 1.68
CA ALA A 252 -10.10 -4.38 2.14
C ALA A 252 -8.66 -4.12 2.60
N GLU A 253 -8.25 -2.86 2.51
CA GLU A 253 -6.96 -2.39 2.99
C GLU A 253 -7.11 -1.31 4.06
N VAL A 254 -6.07 -1.15 4.86
CA VAL A 254 -5.90 -0.04 5.79
C VAL A 254 -4.52 0.58 5.58
N THR A 255 -4.42 1.89 5.75
CA THR A 255 -3.13 2.58 5.64
C THR A 255 -2.38 2.62 6.98
N PRO A 256 -1.04 2.72 6.98
CA PRO A 256 -0.26 2.89 8.20
C PRO A 256 -0.69 4.11 9.01
N HIS A 257 -1.03 5.22 8.36
CA HIS A 257 -1.45 6.42 9.07
C HIS A 257 -2.82 6.28 9.76
N HIS A 258 -3.76 5.51 9.21
CA HIS A 258 -5.02 5.19 9.90
C HIS A 258 -4.87 4.16 11.02
N LEU A 259 -3.75 3.41 11.08
CA LEU A 259 -3.44 2.55 12.22
C LEU A 259 -2.82 3.30 13.41
N LEU A 260 -2.34 4.54 13.24
CA LEU A 260 -1.54 5.23 14.26
C LEU A 260 -2.03 6.63 14.62
N LEU A 261 -2.54 7.38 13.65
CA LEU A 261 -2.81 8.81 13.79
C LEU A 261 -4.31 9.06 13.96
N THR A 262 -4.65 10.10 14.71
CA THR A 262 -6.04 10.52 14.95
C THR A 262 -6.28 11.95 14.49
N ASP A 263 -7.55 12.33 14.37
CA ASP A 263 -8.01 13.66 14.02
C ASP A 263 -7.59 14.76 15.04
N GLU A 264 -7.18 14.37 16.24
CA GLU A 264 -6.62 15.29 17.25
C GLU A 264 -5.39 16.05 16.75
N LEU A 265 -4.62 15.45 15.84
CA LEU A 265 -3.42 16.08 15.24
C LEU A 265 -3.76 17.30 14.38
N VAL A 266 -4.99 17.37 13.84
CA VAL A 266 -5.48 18.49 13.05
C VAL A 266 -5.59 19.78 13.86
N ARG A 267 -5.66 19.70 15.21
CA ARG A 267 -5.62 20.87 16.10
C ARG A 267 -4.42 21.78 15.90
N SER A 268 -3.34 21.24 15.37
CA SER A 268 -2.15 22.01 15.00
C SER A 268 -2.31 22.85 13.74
N TYR A 269 -3.33 22.59 12.93
CA TYR A 269 -3.49 23.09 11.55
C TYR A 269 -2.30 22.80 10.65
N ASN A 270 -1.41 21.87 11.04
CA ASN A 270 -0.29 21.46 10.18
C ASN A 270 -0.82 20.66 8.98
N PRO A 271 -0.66 21.17 7.75
CA PRO A 271 -1.21 20.54 6.55
C PRO A 271 -0.67 19.14 6.26
N VAL A 272 0.43 18.74 6.88
CA VAL A 272 0.98 17.39 6.75
C VAL A 272 -0.03 16.32 7.19
N TYR A 273 -0.96 16.66 8.13
CA TYR A 273 -2.00 15.76 8.62
C TYR A 273 -3.28 15.76 7.77
N LYS A 274 -3.31 16.54 6.67
CA LYS A 274 -4.44 16.55 5.75
C LYS A 274 -4.34 15.41 4.75
N VAL A 275 -5.29 14.48 4.81
CA VAL A 275 -5.32 13.24 3.99
C VAL A 275 -6.77 12.90 3.63
N ASN A 276 -6.97 12.12 2.59
CA ASN A 276 -8.26 11.57 2.14
C ASN A 276 -8.16 10.04 2.01
N PRO A 277 -8.95 9.24 2.77
CA PRO A 277 -9.88 9.67 3.82
C PRO A 277 -9.20 10.41 4.97
N PRO A 278 -9.94 11.26 5.73
CA PRO A 278 -9.33 12.01 6.81
C PRO A 278 -8.91 11.09 7.97
N LEU A 279 -7.91 11.52 8.75
CA LEU A 279 -7.61 10.90 10.05
C LEU A 279 -8.88 10.91 10.89
N ARG A 280 -9.19 9.77 11.52
CA ARG A 280 -10.42 9.54 12.29
C ARG A 280 -10.15 9.54 13.80
N THR A 281 -11.16 9.18 14.55
CA THR A 281 -11.08 9.11 16.02
C THR A 281 -10.25 7.92 16.51
N GLU A 282 -9.82 7.94 17.76
CA GLU A 282 -9.14 6.80 18.41
C GLU A 282 -10.00 5.52 18.36
N ARG A 283 -11.34 5.65 18.47
CA ARG A 283 -12.27 4.51 18.33
C ARG A 283 -12.14 3.84 16.95
N ASP A 284 -12.02 4.63 15.91
CA ASP A 284 -11.84 4.13 14.54
C ASP A 284 -10.49 3.46 14.39
N VAL A 285 -9.41 4.09 14.86
CA VAL A 285 -8.05 3.52 14.85
C VAL A 285 -8.03 2.15 15.53
N MET A 286 -8.62 2.00 16.69
CA MET A 286 -8.65 0.73 17.41
C MET A 286 -9.47 -0.33 16.67
N ALA A 287 -10.62 0.04 16.08
CA ALA A 287 -11.44 -0.87 15.28
C ALA A 287 -10.68 -1.37 14.02
N LEU A 288 -9.89 -0.50 13.38
CA LEU A 288 -9.07 -0.86 12.24
C LEU A 288 -7.95 -1.85 12.62
N ARG A 289 -7.28 -1.63 13.76
CA ARG A 289 -6.24 -2.55 14.27
C ARG A 289 -6.82 -3.93 14.58
N GLU A 290 -7.95 -3.99 15.27
CA GLU A 290 -8.64 -5.25 15.57
C GLU A 290 -9.07 -5.97 14.30
N ALA A 291 -9.60 -5.23 13.32
CA ALA A 291 -10.03 -5.76 12.03
C ALA A 291 -8.86 -6.28 11.16
N LEU A 292 -7.70 -5.63 11.24
CA LEU A 292 -6.48 -6.14 10.57
C LEU A 292 -5.98 -7.41 11.25
N ALA A 293 -6.06 -7.51 12.57
CA ALA A 293 -5.66 -8.68 13.33
C ALA A 293 -6.58 -9.88 13.04
N ASP A 294 -7.91 -9.69 13.07
CA ASP A 294 -8.89 -10.77 12.89
C ASP A 294 -9.11 -11.17 11.42
N GLY A 295 -8.58 -10.41 10.46
CA GLY A 295 -8.68 -10.68 9.02
C GLY A 295 -9.93 -10.10 8.34
N THR A 296 -10.70 -9.26 9.03
CA THR A 296 -11.74 -8.45 8.40
C THR A 296 -11.12 -7.48 7.39
N ILE A 297 -10.01 -6.84 7.74
CA ILE A 297 -9.14 -6.13 6.80
C ILE A 297 -8.04 -7.09 6.35
N ASP A 298 -7.83 -7.17 5.05
CA ASP A 298 -6.96 -8.17 4.43
C ASP A 298 -5.50 -7.75 4.42
N ILE A 299 -5.23 -6.48 4.12
CA ILE A 299 -3.89 -5.97 3.85
C ILE A 299 -3.63 -4.59 4.44
N VAL A 300 -2.35 -4.27 4.55
CA VAL A 300 -1.86 -2.90 4.71
C VAL A 300 -1.38 -2.42 3.35
N ALA A 301 -1.88 -1.27 2.90
CA ALA A 301 -1.39 -0.55 1.73
C ALA A 301 -1.09 0.90 2.12
N THR A 302 -0.07 1.50 1.51
CA THR A 302 0.47 2.75 2.07
C THR A 302 -0.35 3.98 1.75
N ASP A 303 -1.06 3.98 0.63
CA ASP A 303 -1.58 5.21 0.02
C ASP A 303 -0.47 6.28 -0.05
N HIS A 304 0.72 5.85 -0.50
CA HIS A 304 1.86 6.74 -0.67
C HIS A 304 1.50 7.83 -1.67
N ALA A 305 1.21 9.03 -1.14
CA ALA A 305 0.70 10.17 -1.90
C ALA A 305 1.65 11.36 -1.78
N PRO A 306 2.72 11.37 -2.59
CA PRO A 306 3.71 12.45 -2.61
C PRO A 306 3.13 13.76 -3.16
N HIS A 307 3.49 14.86 -2.48
CA HIS A 307 3.16 16.23 -2.87
C HIS A 307 4.42 17.10 -2.74
N PRO A 308 4.65 18.04 -3.68
CA PRO A 308 5.74 18.99 -3.56
C PRO A 308 5.52 19.91 -2.36
N HIS A 309 6.57 20.56 -1.89
CA HIS A 309 6.55 21.36 -0.68
C HIS A 309 5.45 22.43 -0.71
N GLU A 310 5.30 23.14 -1.80
CA GLU A 310 4.33 24.20 -2.01
C GLU A 310 2.87 23.76 -1.88
N ASP A 311 2.56 22.49 -2.19
CA ASP A 311 1.21 21.94 -2.04
C ASP A 311 0.87 21.65 -0.56
N LYS A 312 1.88 21.62 0.32
CA LYS A 312 1.73 21.36 1.75
C LYS A 312 2.12 22.54 2.63
N ASP A 313 3.02 23.42 2.19
CA ASP A 313 3.41 24.63 2.93
C ASP A 313 2.48 25.81 2.61
N CYS A 314 1.21 25.63 2.93
CA CYS A 314 0.16 26.59 2.68
C CYS A 314 -0.92 26.50 3.75
N GLU A 315 -1.94 27.36 3.66
CA GLU A 315 -3.09 27.32 4.56
C GLU A 315 -3.81 25.96 4.49
N TRP A 316 -4.32 25.47 5.63
CA TRP A 316 -5.02 24.19 5.73
C TRP A 316 -6.07 23.96 4.63
N ALA A 317 -6.91 24.98 4.34
CA ALA A 317 -7.95 24.84 3.35
C ALA A 317 -7.41 24.59 1.93
N ALA A 318 -6.30 25.21 1.57
CA ALA A 318 -5.66 25.09 0.26
C ALA A 318 -4.75 23.87 0.12
N ALA A 319 -4.31 23.31 1.25
CA ALA A 319 -3.34 22.22 1.23
C ALA A 319 -3.87 20.95 0.56
N ALA A 320 -3.03 20.30 -0.23
CA ALA A 320 -3.31 19.01 -0.84
C ALA A 320 -3.52 17.91 0.21
N MET A 321 -4.38 16.94 -0.10
CA MET A 321 -4.61 15.77 0.73
C MET A 321 -3.65 14.64 0.34
N GLY A 322 -2.91 14.09 1.30
CA GLY A 322 -2.01 12.97 1.08
C GLY A 322 -0.74 13.03 1.93
N MET A 323 -0.14 11.85 2.12
CA MET A 323 1.06 11.62 2.92
C MET A 323 1.97 10.62 2.21
N VAL A 324 3.31 10.76 2.35
CA VAL A 324 4.22 9.69 1.93
C VAL A 324 4.25 8.59 2.98
N GLY A 325 4.28 7.32 2.55
CA GLY A 325 4.15 6.18 3.45
C GLY A 325 5.16 5.05 3.24
N LEU A 326 5.70 4.84 2.04
CA LEU A 326 6.49 3.66 1.67
C LEU A 326 7.66 3.38 2.63
N GLU A 327 8.42 4.40 3.00
CA GLU A 327 9.64 4.24 3.81
C GLU A 327 9.37 4.09 5.32
N THR A 328 8.11 4.28 5.76
CA THR A 328 7.74 4.23 7.19
C THR A 328 6.69 3.17 7.52
N ALA A 329 6.04 2.59 6.51
CA ALA A 329 4.91 1.68 6.69
C ALA A 329 5.22 0.49 7.60
N LEU A 330 6.33 -0.21 7.33
CA LEU A 330 6.71 -1.39 8.12
C LEU A 330 6.98 -1.02 9.59
N SER A 331 7.62 0.12 9.84
CA SER A 331 7.88 0.62 11.19
C SER A 331 6.59 0.95 11.94
N VAL A 332 5.62 1.57 11.27
CA VAL A 332 4.30 1.85 11.86
C VAL A 332 3.56 0.54 12.17
N VAL A 333 3.58 -0.43 11.24
CA VAL A 333 2.96 -1.74 11.46
C VAL A 333 3.66 -2.50 12.59
N GLN A 334 4.98 -2.45 12.69
CA GLN A 334 5.70 -3.01 13.85
C GLN A 334 5.20 -2.38 15.15
N GLN A 335 5.13 -1.05 15.23
CA GLN A 335 4.71 -0.34 16.43
C GLN A 335 3.26 -0.66 16.82
N THR A 336 2.35 -0.66 15.84
CA THR A 336 0.91 -0.72 16.11
C THR A 336 0.38 -2.14 16.23
N MET A 337 1.01 -3.10 15.57
CA MET A 337 0.51 -4.47 15.47
C MET A 337 1.42 -5.49 16.14
N VAL A 338 2.75 -5.40 15.94
CA VAL A 338 3.67 -6.42 16.48
C VAL A 338 3.97 -6.13 17.95
N GLU A 339 4.34 -4.91 18.31
CA GLU A 339 4.68 -4.55 19.70
C GLU A 339 3.46 -4.57 20.63
N THR A 340 2.26 -4.45 20.08
CA THR A 340 1.00 -4.61 20.83
C THR A 340 0.55 -6.06 20.95
N GLY A 341 1.20 -6.99 20.24
CA GLY A 341 0.84 -8.41 20.23
C GLY A 341 -0.39 -8.76 19.39
N LEU A 342 -0.90 -7.81 18.58
CA LEU A 342 -2.03 -8.06 17.67
C LEU A 342 -1.66 -8.90 16.46
N LEU A 343 -0.42 -8.79 15.98
CA LEU A 343 0.17 -9.65 14.96
C LEU A 343 1.57 -10.10 15.38
N ASP A 344 2.00 -11.26 14.88
CA ASP A 344 3.40 -11.65 14.82
C ASP A 344 4.00 -11.33 13.44
N TRP A 345 5.28 -11.63 13.23
CA TRP A 345 5.93 -11.37 11.95
C TRP A 345 5.40 -12.22 10.80
N ALA A 346 4.83 -13.38 11.08
CA ALA A 346 4.13 -14.19 10.08
C ALA A 346 2.83 -13.49 9.65
N GLY A 347 2.11 -12.90 10.59
CA GLY A 347 0.95 -12.05 10.33
C GLY A 347 1.31 -10.80 9.53
N VAL A 348 2.45 -10.16 9.82
CA VAL A 348 2.95 -9.02 9.00
C VAL A 348 3.21 -9.47 7.56
N ALA A 349 3.88 -10.61 7.36
CA ALA A 349 4.12 -11.16 6.02
C ALA A 349 2.79 -11.48 5.29
N ASP A 350 1.78 -11.98 6.00
CA ASP A 350 0.46 -12.24 5.43
C ASP A 350 -0.19 -10.94 4.94
N ARG A 351 -0.19 -9.88 5.77
CA ARG A 351 -0.87 -8.60 5.50
C ARG A 351 -0.12 -7.69 4.54
N MET A 352 1.21 -7.80 4.45
CA MET A 352 2.03 -6.88 3.65
C MET A 352 2.76 -7.56 2.48
N SER A 353 2.62 -8.88 2.29
CA SER A 353 3.28 -9.60 1.20
C SER A 353 2.38 -10.63 0.54
N PHE A 354 1.95 -11.67 1.26
CA PHE A 354 1.21 -12.77 0.66
C PHE A 354 -0.15 -12.34 0.11
N ARG A 355 -1.00 -11.76 0.93
CA ARG A 355 -2.35 -11.35 0.52
C ARG A 355 -2.36 -10.25 -0.52
N PRO A 356 -1.59 -9.15 -0.39
CA PRO A 356 -1.61 -8.13 -1.45
C PRO A 356 -1.14 -8.71 -2.79
N ALA A 357 -0.15 -9.61 -2.81
CA ALA A 357 0.28 -10.27 -4.04
C ALA A 357 -0.85 -11.10 -4.68
N VAL A 358 -1.65 -11.80 -3.87
CA VAL A 358 -2.79 -12.60 -4.36
C VAL A 358 -3.91 -11.69 -4.86
N ILE A 359 -4.29 -10.66 -4.11
CA ILE A 359 -5.36 -9.72 -4.46
C ILE A 359 -5.04 -9.01 -5.76
N GLY A 360 -3.83 -8.46 -5.88
CA GLY A 360 -3.36 -7.73 -7.05
C GLY A 360 -2.91 -8.60 -8.21
N GLY A 361 -2.68 -9.90 -7.99
CA GLY A 361 -2.14 -10.80 -9.02
C GLY A 361 -0.66 -10.57 -9.32
N ALA A 362 0.14 -10.13 -8.33
CA ALA A 362 1.57 -9.85 -8.48
C ALA A 362 2.39 -11.13 -8.64
N LYS A 363 2.57 -11.57 -9.87
CA LYS A 363 3.28 -12.82 -10.19
C LYS A 363 4.74 -12.77 -9.70
N GLY A 364 5.16 -13.80 -8.96
CA GLY A 364 6.53 -13.93 -8.44
C GLY A 364 6.81 -13.15 -7.16
N HIS A 365 5.83 -12.42 -6.63
CA HIS A 365 5.88 -11.76 -5.34
C HIS A 365 4.95 -12.43 -4.33
N GLY A 366 5.09 -12.11 -3.03
CA GLY A 366 4.31 -12.76 -1.98
C GLY A 366 4.51 -14.28 -1.98
N ARG A 367 5.75 -14.74 -2.18
CA ARG A 367 6.08 -16.16 -2.20
C ARG A 367 6.77 -16.57 -0.91
N PRO A 368 6.59 -17.81 -0.44
CA PRO A 368 7.27 -18.28 0.77
C PRO A 368 8.80 -18.17 0.67
N VAL A 369 9.47 -17.97 1.80
CA VAL A 369 10.93 -18.07 1.88
C VAL A 369 11.30 -19.55 1.92
N SER A 370 11.36 -20.20 0.76
CA SER A 370 11.65 -21.62 0.61
C SER A 370 12.41 -21.93 -0.67
N ALA A 371 13.09 -23.09 -0.72
CA ALA A 371 13.88 -23.49 -1.88
C ALA A 371 13.04 -23.56 -3.16
N GLY A 372 13.57 -23.00 -4.25
CA GLY A 372 12.93 -22.91 -5.56
C GLY A 372 12.07 -21.67 -5.77
N GLU A 373 11.73 -20.93 -4.72
CA GLU A 373 10.93 -19.70 -4.82
C GLU A 373 11.78 -18.49 -5.23
N PRO A 374 11.18 -17.47 -5.87
CA PRO A 374 11.88 -16.24 -6.21
C PRO A 374 12.48 -15.55 -4.98
N ALA A 375 13.73 -15.12 -5.08
CA ALA A 375 14.43 -14.40 -4.02
C ALA A 375 14.03 -12.91 -4.00
N ASN A 376 12.73 -12.64 -3.78
CA ASN A 376 12.17 -11.34 -3.47
C ASN A 376 12.00 -11.28 -1.94
N LEU A 377 12.95 -10.66 -1.25
CA LEU A 377 13.10 -10.78 0.20
C LEU A 377 13.39 -9.43 0.85
N THR A 378 13.01 -9.30 2.12
CA THR A 378 13.27 -8.10 2.94
C THR A 378 13.82 -8.52 4.29
N LEU A 379 14.98 -7.97 4.67
CA LEU A 379 15.61 -8.19 5.96
C LEU A 379 15.41 -6.96 6.85
N VAL A 380 14.91 -7.18 8.06
CA VAL A 380 14.49 -6.14 9.00
C VAL A 380 15.23 -6.27 10.32
N ASP A 381 15.81 -5.18 10.81
CA ASP A 381 16.31 -5.08 12.19
C ASP A 381 15.17 -4.57 13.10
N PRO A 382 14.46 -5.45 13.84
CA PRO A 382 13.32 -5.06 14.65
C PRO A 382 13.72 -4.32 15.94
N ALA A 383 15.00 -4.38 16.32
CA ALA A 383 15.49 -3.75 17.54
C ALA A 383 15.87 -2.28 17.34
N TYR A 384 16.01 -1.85 16.09
CA TYR A 384 16.33 -0.46 15.79
C TYR A 384 15.24 0.48 16.31
N ARG A 385 15.68 1.66 16.77
CA ARG A 385 14.82 2.80 17.13
C ARG A 385 15.46 4.06 16.55
N GLY A 386 14.67 4.87 15.86
CA GLY A 386 15.20 6.10 15.29
C GLY A 386 14.10 7.10 14.98
N ALA A 387 14.46 8.39 15.09
CA ALA A 387 13.58 9.46 14.66
C ALA A 387 13.47 9.48 13.13
N VAL A 388 12.26 9.67 12.63
CA VAL A 388 12.01 9.83 11.20
C VAL A 388 12.60 11.16 10.73
N ASP A 389 13.56 11.08 9.81
CA ASP A 389 14.15 12.24 9.14
C ASP A 389 13.79 12.21 7.65
N PRO A 390 12.85 13.06 7.21
CA PRO A 390 12.43 13.09 5.81
C PRO A 390 13.55 13.53 4.85
N ALA A 391 14.59 14.20 5.34
CA ALA A 391 15.75 14.58 4.49
C ALA A 391 16.48 13.34 3.94
N GLY A 392 16.41 12.22 4.66
CA GLY A 392 16.99 10.94 4.25
C GLY A 392 16.13 10.11 3.30
N PHE A 393 14.90 10.50 3.01
CA PHE A 393 14.00 9.72 2.16
C PHE A 393 14.47 9.64 0.71
N ALA A 394 14.27 8.48 0.11
CA ALA A 394 14.49 8.25 -1.31
C ALA A 394 13.35 8.78 -2.20
N SER A 395 12.12 8.85 -1.67
CA SER A 395 11.02 9.59 -2.29
C SER A 395 11.43 11.01 -2.61
N ARG A 396 10.90 11.56 -3.69
CA ARG A 396 11.12 12.97 -4.05
C ARG A 396 10.44 13.93 -3.09
N SER A 397 9.28 13.56 -2.57
CA SER A 397 8.50 14.37 -1.63
C SER A 397 8.84 14.08 -0.15
N ARG A 398 8.49 15.02 0.72
CA ARG A 398 8.84 15.02 2.15
C ARG A 398 7.63 15.13 3.08
N ASN A 399 6.41 15.04 2.54
CA ASN A 399 5.16 15.20 3.27
C ASN A 399 4.80 13.98 4.14
N THR A 400 5.71 13.62 5.06
CA THR A 400 5.50 12.57 6.04
C THR A 400 4.85 13.12 7.31
N PRO A 401 3.83 12.44 7.88
CA PRO A 401 3.24 12.85 9.15
C PRO A 401 4.06 12.41 10.38
N TYR A 402 5.21 11.78 10.15
CA TYR A 402 6.01 11.15 11.20
C TYR A 402 7.33 11.87 11.49
N GLU A 403 7.62 13.01 10.85
CA GLU A 403 8.87 13.76 11.07
C GLU A 403 9.18 13.94 12.56
N GLY A 404 10.39 13.57 12.95
CA GLY A 404 10.88 13.63 14.34
C GLY A 404 10.28 12.59 15.29
N ARG A 405 9.30 11.80 14.87
CA ARG A 405 8.73 10.71 15.67
C ARG A 405 9.69 9.53 15.70
N GLU A 406 9.95 9.00 16.88
CA GLU A 406 10.71 7.75 17.01
C GLU A 406 9.82 6.56 16.57
N LEU A 407 10.29 5.81 15.58
CA LEU A 407 9.64 4.59 15.10
C LEU A 407 10.58 3.38 15.28
N PRO A 408 10.00 2.19 15.55
CA PRO A 408 10.74 0.94 15.67
C PRO A 408 11.04 0.33 14.30
N GLY A 409 12.10 -0.47 14.25
CA GLY A 409 12.46 -1.28 13.09
C GLY A 409 13.03 -0.48 11.93
N ARG A 410 13.90 -1.12 11.17
CA ARG A 410 14.37 -0.60 9.88
C ARG A 410 14.65 -1.75 8.92
N VAL A 411 14.43 -1.50 7.65
CA VAL A 411 14.89 -2.37 6.57
C VAL A 411 16.39 -2.24 6.42
N THR A 412 17.10 -3.36 6.50
CA THR A 412 18.55 -3.40 6.30
C THR A 412 18.90 -3.84 4.89
N HIS A 413 18.17 -4.81 4.34
CA HIS A 413 18.37 -5.28 2.96
C HIS A 413 17.05 -5.55 2.27
N THR A 414 17.01 -5.26 0.98
CA THR A 414 15.91 -5.63 0.09
C THR A 414 16.48 -6.32 -1.13
N PHE A 415 15.91 -7.45 -1.51
CA PHE A 415 16.33 -8.24 -2.66
C PHE A 415 15.19 -8.33 -3.66
N LEU A 416 15.47 -7.96 -4.90
CA LEU A 416 14.59 -8.14 -6.04
C LEU A 416 15.21 -9.21 -6.96
N ARG A 417 14.59 -10.38 -7.01
CA ARG A 417 15.13 -11.53 -7.77
C ARG A 417 16.61 -11.79 -7.44
N GLY A 418 16.92 -11.85 -6.15
CA GLY A 418 18.25 -12.14 -5.63
C GLY A 418 19.28 -11.01 -5.75
N ARG A 419 18.97 -9.93 -6.47
CA ARG A 419 19.82 -8.73 -6.52
C ARG A 419 19.46 -7.83 -5.35
N ALA A 420 20.43 -7.49 -4.53
CA ALA A 420 20.23 -6.51 -3.48
C ALA A 420 19.96 -5.12 -4.10
N THR A 421 18.84 -4.51 -3.74
CA THR A 421 18.46 -3.13 -4.09
C THR A 421 18.68 -2.18 -2.91
N VAL A 422 18.74 -2.74 -1.70
CA VAL A 422 19.14 -2.06 -0.48
C VAL A 422 20.16 -2.92 0.25
N VAL A 423 21.25 -2.31 0.73
CA VAL A 423 22.32 -2.92 1.51
C VAL A 423 22.62 -2.01 2.70
N ASP A 424 22.62 -2.56 3.92
CA ASP A 424 22.86 -1.82 5.16
C ASP A 424 21.98 -0.55 5.29
N GLY A 425 20.73 -0.65 4.84
CA GLY A 425 19.77 0.46 4.87
C GLY A 425 20.02 1.55 3.82
N LYS A 426 20.86 1.31 2.82
CA LYS A 426 21.14 2.26 1.72
C LYS A 426 20.82 1.63 0.37
N LEU A 427 20.35 2.44 -0.56
CA LEU A 427 20.14 2.04 -1.95
C LEU A 427 21.47 1.58 -2.57
N ALA A 428 21.44 0.42 -3.27
CA ALA A 428 22.59 -0.21 -3.91
C ALA A 428 22.67 0.16 -5.40
#